data_3188ba2191f354c854e74f1f14370a98
#
_entry.id   3188ba2191f354c854e74f1f14370a98
#
_cell.length_a   1.000
_cell.length_b   1.000
_cell.length_c   1.000
_cell.angle_alpha   90.00
_cell.angle_beta   90.00
_cell.angle_gamma   90.00
#
_symmetry.space_group_name_H-M   'P 1'
#
loop_
_entity.id
_entity.type
_entity.pdbx_description
1 polymer ?
#
loop_
_entity_poly.entity_id
_entity_poly.type
_entity_poly.pdbx_seq_one_letter_code
_entity_poly.pdbx_strand_id
1 'polypeptide(L)'
;MTKSKEWDWKKNKEKLWLKPSIEAYYYCNLWKEKGFNNVLDLGCGLGRHSILFSKHGFNVSACDLSSYAVNNLNEWANTENLYIETSVCDMIKMPYENNSFDCIFSFHTISHTDTLGAYDIIKEIKRVLKINGEIFITLCSKDTWSFKEAGYPKIDDNTIIKIDDGPENGIPHFYVDYNDALNLLNSFEIITVRHIDDIYYTDKLNHSKHYFIHAKLIKK
;
A
#
# COMPACT_ATOMS: atom_id res chain seq x y z
N MET A 1 -2.64 -20.32 -7.31
CA MET A 1 -2.50 -19.59 -6.03
C MET A 1 -1.24 -18.76 -6.14
N THR A 2 -1.39 -17.45 -6.13
CA THR A 2 -0.25 -16.52 -6.23
C THR A 2 0.65 -16.71 -5.03
N LYS A 3 1.93 -16.86 -5.27
CA LYS A 3 2.90 -16.95 -4.18
C LYS A 3 3.42 -15.53 -3.93
N SER A 4 3.02 -14.92 -2.83
CA SER A 4 3.50 -13.60 -2.42
C SER A 4 5.02 -13.63 -2.22
N LYS A 5 5.68 -12.54 -2.60
CA LYS A 5 7.12 -12.36 -2.42
C LYS A 5 7.37 -11.03 -1.73
N GLU A 6 8.14 -11.05 -0.64
CA GLU A 6 8.51 -9.84 0.08
C GLU A 6 9.46 -8.95 -0.72
N TRP A 7 9.35 -7.66 -0.50
CA TRP A 7 10.29 -6.65 -0.99
C TRP A 7 11.60 -6.75 -0.21
N ASP A 8 12.74 -6.73 -0.88
CA ASP A 8 14.05 -6.88 -0.22
C ASP A 8 14.53 -5.56 0.39
N TRP A 9 14.01 -5.24 1.57
CA TRP A 9 14.34 -4.02 2.31
C TRP A 9 15.83 -3.87 2.62
N LYS A 10 16.60 -4.95 2.67
CA LYS A 10 18.06 -4.91 2.92
C LYS A 10 18.83 -4.30 1.76
N LYS A 11 18.29 -4.39 0.55
CA LYS A 11 18.85 -3.77 -0.65
C LYS A 11 18.49 -2.29 -0.80
N ASN A 12 17.54 -1.81 0.01
CA ASN A 12 17.13 -0.42 -0.05
C ASN A 12 18.06 0.48 0.78
N LYS A 13 18.68 1.47 0.12
CA LYS A 13 19.57 2.45 0.74
C LYS A 13 19.00 3.87 0.76
N GLU A 14 17.80 4.07 0.26
CA GLU A 14 17.20 5.39 0.07
C GLU A 14 16.55 5.91 1.35
N LYS A 15 17.02 7.05 1.85
CA LYS A 15 16.44 7.72 3.02
C LYS A 15 15.00 8.20 2.82
N LEU A 16 14.52 8.23 1.57
CA LEU A 16 13.13 8.57 1.24
C LEU A 16 12.13 7.66 1.95
N TRP A 17 12.46 6.38 2.12
CA TRP A 17 11.60 5.40 2.76
C TRP A 17 11.47 5.54 4.29
N LEU A 18 12.19 6.51 4.87
CA LEU A 18 12.05 6.90 6.28
C LEU A 18 11.22 8.17 6.48
N LYS A 19 10.79 8.82 5.39
CA LYS A 19 9.96 10.04 5.45
C LYS A 19 8.53 9.72 5.02
N PRO A 20 7.51 10.10 5.81
CA PRO A 20 6.12 9.96 5.40
C PRO A 20 5.84 10.69 4.08
N SER A 21 4.93 10.15 3.27
CA SER A 21 4.43 10.83 2.08
C SER A 21 3.55 12.04 2.46
N ILE A 22 3.38 12.98 1.55
CA ILE A 22 2.50 14.15 1.76
C ILE A 22 1.06 13.70 2.03
N GLU A 23 0.62 12.65 1.34
CA GLU A 23 -0.70 12.05 1.53
C GLU A 23 -0.92 11.58 2.96
N ALA A 24 0.09 10.98 3.59
CA ALA A 24 -0.05 10.50 4.96
C ALA A 24 -0.37 11.64 5.95
N TYR A 25 0.25 12.82 5.80
CA TYR A 25 -0.08 13.99 6.60
C TYR A 25 -1.50 14.49 6.34
N TYR A 26 -1.92 14.51 5.06
CA TYR A 26 -3.27 14.93 4.68
C TYR A 26 -4.34 14.01 5.29
N TYR A 27 -4.20 12.69 5.12
CA TYR A 27 -5.16 11.70 5.63
C TYR A 27 -5.13 11.61 7.15
N CYS A 28 -3.96 11.82 7.78
CA CYS A 28 -3.85 11.91 9.23
C CYS A 28 -4.80 12.99 9.79
N ASN A 29 -4.75 14.21 9.23
CA ASN A 29 -5.63 15.30 9.65
C ASN A 29 -7.09 15.02 9.31
N LEU A 30 -7.38 14.66 8.04
CA LEU A 30 -8.75 14.39 7.58
C LEU A 30 -9.47 13.34 8.42
N TRP A 31 -8.81 12.21 8.70
CA TRP A 31 -9.41 11.12 9.46
C TRP A 31 -9.56 11.45 10.94
N LYS A 32 -8.67 12.27 11.51
CA LYS A 32 -8.85 12.80 12.88
C LYS A 32 -10.06 13.74 12.98
N GLU A 33 -10.24 14.64 12.01
CA GLU A 33 -11.44 15.50 11.96
C GLU A 33 -12.74 14.71 11.85
N LYS A 34 -12.73 13.54 11.19
CA LYS A 34 -13.86 12.60 11.12
C LYS A 34 -14.04 11.75 12.39
N GLY A 35 -13.16 11.85 13.37
CA GLY A 35 -13.23 11.07 14.61
C GLY A 35 -12.75 9.62 14.44
N PHE A 36 -12.02 9.29 13.37
CA PHE A 36 -11.43 7.97 13.19
C PHE A 36 -10.27 7.77 14.17
N ASN A 37 -10.16 6.57 14.74
CA ASN A 37 -9.16 6.24 15.75
C ASN A 37 -8.32 5.02 15.40
N ASN A 38 -8.90 4.00 14.77
CA ASN A 38 -8.20 2.75 14.46
C ASN A 38 -7.76 2.76 13.00
N VAL A 39 -6.46 2.84 12.75
CA VAL A 39 -5.88 2.84 11.42
C VAL A 39 -5.05 1.58 11.18
N LEU A 40 -5.17 1.00 10.00
CA LEU A 40 -4.26 -0.03 9.51
C LEU A 40 -3.30 0.59 8.47
N ASP A 41 -1.99 0.51 8.73
CA ASP A 41 -0.93 0.75 7.76
C ASP A 41 -0.61 -0.58 7.05
N LEU A 42 -1.21 -0.76 5.87
CA LEU A 42 -1.16 -2.01 5.11
C LEU A 42 0.03 -2.04 4.16
N GLY A 43 0.98 -2.95 4.42
CA GLY A 43 2.28 -2.96 3.78
C GLY A 43 3.16 -1.82 4.29
N CYS A 44 3.33 -1.77 5.61
CA CYS A 44 3.94 -0.64 6.31
C CYS A 44 5.42 -0.41 5.99
N GLY A 45 6.11 -1.40 5.41
CA GLY A 45 7.55 -1.35 5.19
C GLY A 45 8.30 -1.02 6.48
N LEU A 46 9.25 -0.09 6.41
CA LEU A 46 10.03 0.35 7.58
C LEU A 46 9.24 1.20 8.59
N GLY A 47 7.95 1.48 8.34
CA GLY A 47 7.02 2.05 9.31
C GLY A 47 6.86 3.57 9.29
N ARG A 48 7.34 4.28 8.27
CA ARG A 48 7.30 5.76 8.20
C ARG A 48 5.90 6.35 8.41
N HIS A 49 4.86 5.71 7.90
CA HIS A 49 3.48 6.15 8.03
C HIS A 49 2.88 5.72 9.38
N SER A 50 3.19 4.49 9.83
CA SER A 50 2.78 3.98 11.14
C SER A 50 3.26 4.89 12.27
N ILE A 51 4.53 5.31 12.25
CA ILE A 51 5.10 6.27 13.22
C ILE A 51 4.36 7.61 13.16
N LEU A 52 4.07 8.13 11.96
CA LEU A 52 3.33 9.37 11.81
C LEU A 52 1.93 9.26 12.42
N PHE A 53 1.14 8.24 12.07
CA PHE A 53 -0.21 8.05 12.59
C PHE A 53 -0.22 7.88 14.12
N SER A 54 0.73 7.11 14.67
CA SER A 54 0.85 6.92 16.11
C SER A 54 1.17 8.23 16.84
N LYS A 55 2.10 9.06 16.31
CA LYS A 55 2.39 10.41 16.83
C LYS A 55 1.19 11.34 16.85
N HIS A 56 0.22 11.11 15.96
CA HIS A 56 -1.02 11.89 15.88
C HIS A 56 -2.18 11.24 16.66
N GLY A 57 -1.89 10.26 17.51
CA GLY A 57 -2.85 9.69 18.45
C GLY A 57 -3.84 8.71 17.82
N PHE A 58 -3.48 8.03 16.72
CA PHE A 58 -4.21 6.86 16.25
C PHE A 58 -3.80 5.60 17.02
N ASN A 59 -4.75 4.68 17.20
CA ASN A 59 -4.46 3.28 17.48
C ASN A 59 -3.99 2.64 16.17
N VAL A 60 -2.70 2.38 16.05
CA VAL A 60 -2.10 1.91 14.81
C VAL A 60 -1.87 0.41 14.87
N SER A 61 -2.44 -0.31 13.90
CA SER A 61 -1.97 -1.64 13.52
C SER A 61 -1.20 -1.53 12.20
N ALA A 62 -0.10 -2.25 12.09
CA ALA A 62 0.78 -2.21 10.92
C ALA A 62 1.17 -3.63 10.50
N CYS A 63 1.14 -3.93 9.22
CA CYS A 63 1.61 -5.21 8.73
C CYS A 63 2.42 -5.11 7.44
N ASP A 64 3.36 -6.03 7.32
CA ASP A 64 4.18 -6.23 6.13
C ASP A 64 4.55 -7.72 6.00
N LEU A 65 4.84 -8.18 4.79
CA LEU A 65 5.31 -9.55 4.56
C LEU A 65 6.75 -9.74 5.05
N SER A 66 7.54 -8.66 5.09
CA SER A 66 8.95 -8.67 5.49
C SER A 66 9.11 -8.58 7.00
N SER A 67 9.60 -9.65 7.61
CA SER A 67 9.97 -9.66 9.03
C SER A 67 11.06 -8.62 9.34
N TYR A 68 11.97 -8.38 8.41
CA TYR A 68 12.99 -7.34 8.55
C TYR A 68 12.37 -5.95 8.69
N ALA A 69 11.40 -5.62 7.83
CA ALA A 69 10.71 -4.34 7.87
C ALA A 69 9.93 -4.15 9.19
N VAL A 70 9.17 -5.16 9.60
CA VAL A 70 8.40 -5.13 10.85
C VAL A 70 9.29 -4.97 12.08
N ASN A 71 10.45 -5.65 12.12
CA ASN A 71 11.40 -5.50 13.21
C ASN A 71 11.99 -4.07 13.28
N ASN A 72 12.31 -3.46 12.14
CA ASN A 72 12.76 -2.07 12.08
C ASN A 72 11.67 -1.10 12.59
N LEU A 73 10.41 -1.31 12.21
CA LEU A 73 9.30 -0.52 12.75
C LEU A 73 9.21 -0.63 14.27
N ASN A 74 9.32 -1.85 14.81
CA ASN A 74 9.27 -2.08 16.27
C ASN A 74 10.41 -1.35 16.99
N GLU A 75 11.63 -1.43 16.48
CA GLU A 75 12.78 -0.71 17.04
C GLU A 75 12.56 0.81 16.99
N TRP A 76 12.06 1.33 15.87
CA TRP A 76 11.75 2.75 15.74
C TRP A 76 10.65 3.20 16.70
N ALA A 77 9.54 2.45 16.78
CA ALA A 77 8.44 2.74 17.68
C ALA A 77 8.91 2.76 19.15
N ASN A 78 9.71 1.78 19.56
CA ASN A 78 10.30 1.72 20.92
C ASN A 78 11.19 2.95 21.21
N THR A 79 12.02 3.37 20.24
CA THR A 79 12.88 4.55 20.40
C THR A 79 12.08 5.84 20.62
N GLU A 80 10.90 5.92 19.98
CA GLU A 80 9.99 7.08 20.06
C GLU A 80 8.96 6.94 21.21
N ASN A 81 9.00 5.85 22.00
CA ASN A 81 8.02 5.51 23.04
C ASN A 81 6.58 5.46 22.50
N LEU A 82 6.39 4.90 21.32
CA LEU A 82 5.10 4.73 20.66
C LEU A 82 4.63 3.27 20.77
N TYR A 83 3.31 3.09 20.92
CA TYR A 83 2.70 1.76 20.82
C TYR A 83 2.09 1.56 19.44
N ILE A 84 2.56 0.56 18.72
CA ILE A 84 2.06 0.14 17.41
C ILE A 84 1.91 -1.38 17.42
N GLU A 85 0.71 -1.87 17.14
CA GLU A 85 0.48 -3.31 16.98
C GLU A 85 1.03 -3.75 15.61
N THR A 86 2.03 -4.63 15.61
CA THR A 86 2.68 -5.06 14.36
C THR A 86 2.47 -6.53 14.07
N SER A 87 2.36 -6.88 12.79
CA SER A 87 2.21 -8.27 12.33
C SER A 87 3.04 -8.53 11.08
N VAL A 88 3.72 -9.66 11.05
CA VAL A 88 4.29 -10.20 9.81
C VAL A 88 3.23 -11.05 9.15
N CYS A 89 2.65 -10.56 8.06
CA CYS A 89 1.57 -11.29 7.38
C CYS A 89 1.46 -10.95 5.89
N ASP A 90 0.81 -11.83 5.16
CA ASP A 90 0.41 -11.58 3.78
C ASP A 90 -0.91 -10.79 3.75
N MET A 91 -0.98 -9.75 2.91
CA MET A 91 -2.17 -8.91 2.72
C MET A 91 -3.40 -9.70 2.25
N ILE A 92 -3.22 -10.86 1.62
CA ILE A 92 -4.32 -11.73 1.17
C ILE A 92 -4.97 -12.51 2.33
N LYS A 93 -4.36 -12.51 3.52
CA LYS A 93 -4.87 -13.17 4.73
C LYS A 93 -4.34 -12.47 5.97
N MET A 94 -5.04 -11.43 6.39
CA MET A 94 -4.63 -10.60 7.54
C MET A 94 -5.13 -11.19 8.87
N PRO A 95 -4.32 -11.11 9.97
CA PRO A 95 -4.66 -11.67 11.28
C PRO A 95 -5.58 -10.77 12.11
N TYR A 96 -6.39 -9.94 11.47
CA TYR A 96 -7.29 -9.00 12.14
C TYR A 96 -8.74 -9.48 12.07
N GLU A 97 -9.54 -9.09 13.06
CA GLU A 97 -10.97 -9.40 13.08
C GLU A 97 -11.74 -8.56 12.04
N ASN A 98 -12.99 -9.01 11.75
CA ASN A 98 -13.87 -8.25 10.85
C ASN A 98 -14.22 -6.90 11.48
N ASN A 99 -14.30 -5.85 10.66
CA ASN A 99 -14.72 -4.50 11.10
C ASN A 99 -13.84 -3.90 12.21
N SER A 100 -12.54 -4.13 12.18
CA SER A 100 -11.59 -3.63 13.19
C SER A 100 -11.20 -2.17 12.95
N PHE A 101 -11.10 -1.75 11.69
CA PHE A 101 -10.50 -0.47 11.34
C PHE A 101 -11.51 0.57 10.86
N ASP A 102 -11.29 1.83 11.28
CA ASP A 102 -12.00 3.00 10.76
C ASP A 102 -11.44 3.43 9.41
N CYS A 103 -10.13 3.27 9.23
CA CYS A 103 -9.43 3.61 8.00
C CYS A 103 -8.23 2.70 7.72
N ILE A 104 -7.87 2.60 6.43
CA ILE A 104 -6.70 1.83 5.96
C ILE A 104 -5.88 2.73 5.04
N PHE A 105 -4.58 2.81 5.31
CA PHE A 105 -3.60 3.48 4.47
C PHE A 105 -2.68 2.44 3.83
N SER A 106 -2.55 2.46 2.50
CA SER A 106 -1.62 1.57 1.78
C SER A 106 -0.95 2.31 0.63
N PHE A 107 0.33 2.57 0.78
CA PHE A 107 1.10 3.41 -0.13
C PHE A 107 2.18 2.59 -0.84
N HIS A 108 2.07 2.45 -2.17
CA HIS A 108 2.98 1.70 -3.04
C HIS A 108 3.17 0.23 -2.64
N THR A 109 2.09 -0.46 -2.25
CA THR A 109 2.18 -1.83 -1.75
C THR A 109 1.24 -2.81 -2.45
N ILE A 110 -0.06 -2.48 -2.60
CA ILE A 110 -1.08 -3.40 -3.13
C ILE A 110 -0.72 -3.95 -4.52
N SER A 111 0.03 -3.20 -5.29
CA SER A 111 0.47 -3.63 -6.63
C SER A 111 1.55 -4.73 -6.63
N HIS A 112 2.16 -5.09 -5.49
CA HIS A 112 3.20 -6.13 -5.42
C HIS A 112 2.60 -7.54 -5.39
N THR A 113 1.74 -7.85 -6.35
CA THR A 113 1.04 -9.12 -6.53
C THR A 113 0.58 -9.25 -7.99
N ASP A 114 -0.11 -10.35 -8.32
CA ASP A 114 -0.81 -10.51 -9.58
C ASP A 114 -2.28 -10.05 -9.50
N THR A 115 -3.00 -10.15 -10.61
CA THR A 115 -4.41 -9.74 -10.69
C THR A 115 -5.28 -10.44 -9.65
N LEU A 116 -5.14 -11.76 -9.46
CA LEU A 116 -5.92 -12.50 -8.47
C LEU A 116 -5.59 -12.06 -7.04
N GLY A 117 -4.31 -11.88 -6.74
CA GLY A 117 -3.87 -11.39 -5.43
C GLY A 117 -4.40 -10.00 -5.12
N ALA A 118 -4.48 -9.09 -6.10
CA ALA A 118 -5.06 -7.76 -5.90
C ALA A 118 -6.54 -7.84 -5.49
N TYR A 119 -7.34 -8.70 -6.13
CA TYR A 119 -8.73 -8.92 -5.74
C TYR A 119 -8.85 -9.57 -4.34
N ASP A 120 -7.99 -10.52 -4.00
CA ASP A 120 -7.96 -11.13 -2.67
C ASP A 120 -7.58 -10.11 -1.59
N ILE A 121 -6.62 -9.21 -1.85
CA ILE A 121 -6.28 -8.11 -0.94
C ILE A 121 -7.48 -7.18 -0.72
N ILE A 122 -8.19 -6.77 -1.78
CA ILE A 122 -9.39 -5.91 -1.64
C ILE A 122 -10.49 -6.63 -0.86
N LYS A 123 -10.65 -7.94 -1.03
CA LYS A 123 -11.58 -8.75 -0.23
C LYS A 123 -11.21 -8.73 1.26
N GLU A 124 -9.94 -8.85 1.61
CA GLU A 124 -9.45 -8.76 2.98
C GLU A 124 -9.61 -7.33 3.55
N ILE A 125 -9.29 -6.30 2.76
CA ILE A 125 -9.56 -4.89 3.13
C ILE A 125 -11.04 -4.70 3.48
N LYS A 126 -11.95 -5.19 2.64
CA LYS A 126 -13.40 -5.13 2.93
C LYS A 126 -13.77 -5.86 4.22
N ARG A 127 -13.14 -6.99 4.50
CA ARG A 127 -13.41 -7.78 5.71
C ARG A 127 -13.04 -7.02 6.98
N VAL A 128 -11.84 -6.44 7.01
CA VAL A 128 -11.31 -5.81 8.23
C VAL A 128 -11.75 -4.36 8.41
N LEU A 129 -12.12 -3.67 7.33
CA LEU A 129 -12.62 -2.29 7.37
C LEU A 129 -14.08 -2.25 7.85
N LYS A 130 -14.43 -1.30 8.69
CA LYS A 130 -15.82 -1.02 9.08
C LYS A 130 -16.64 -0.51 7.89
N ILE A 131 -17.95 -0.75 7.90
CA ILE A 131 -18.86 -0.06 6.96
C ILE A 131 -18.75 1.44 7.22
N ASN A 132 -18.74 2.23 6.16
CA ASN A 132 -18.43 3.66 6.14
C ASN A 132 -16.97 4.01 6.52
N GLY A 133 -16.11 3.03 6.76
CA GLY A 133 -14.70 3.25 6.88
C GLY A 133 -14.06 3.64 5.55
N GLU A 134 -12.91 4.26 5.58
CA GLU A 134 -12.24 4.82 4.40
C GLU A 134 -10.90 4.16 4.13
N ILE A 135 -10.54 4.14 2.86
CA ILE A 135 -9.23 3.69 2.41
C ILE A 135 -8.52 4.80 1.63
N PHE A 136 -7.22 4.91 1.83
CA PHE A 136 -6.34 5.54 0.87
C PHE A 136 -5.35 4.50 0.36
N ILE A 137 -5.34 4.27 -0.95
CA ILE A 137 -4.49 3.28 -1.60
C ILE A 137 -3.84 3.88 -2.86
N THR A 138 -2.68 3.33 -3.22
CA THR A 138 -2.06 3.61 -4.52
C THR A 138 -1.96 2.34 -5.34
N LEU A 139 -2.21 2.46 -6.65
CA LEU A 139 -2.10 1.37 -7.63
C LEU A 139 -1.20 1.80 -8.79
N CYS A 140 -0.34 0.90 -9.26
CA CYS A 140 0.50 1.16 -10.42
C CYS A 140 -0.36 1.33 -11.68
N SER A 141 -0.05 2.37 -12.47
CA SER A 141 -0.76 2.66 -13.72
C SER A 141 -0.15 1.91 -14.89
N LYS A 142 -1.00 1.38 -15.78
CA LYS A 142 -0.58 0.83 -17.07
C LYS A 142 0.15 1.86 -17.95
N ASP A 143 0.06 3.17 -17.62
CA ASP A 143 0.79 4.24 -18.31
C ASP A 143 2.24 4.41 -17.83
N THR A 144 2.71 3.58 -16.92
CA THR A 144 4.09 3.55 -16.44
C THR A 144 5.01 2.92 -17.50
N TRP A 145 6.24 3.45 -17.63
CA TRP A 145 7.27 2.92 -18.52
C TRP A 145 7.51 1.41 -18.33
N SER A 146 7.56 0.95 -17.07
CA SER A 146 7.80 -0.47 -16.75
C SER A 146 6.74 -1.42 -17.31
N PHE A 147 5.49 -0.97 -17.46
CA PHE A 147 4.43 -1.77 -18.07
C PHE A 147 4.40 -1.69 -19.59
N LYS A 148 4.63 -0.47 -20.15
CA LYS A 148 4.50 -0.22 -21.58
C LYS A 148 5.74 -0.56 -22.40
N GLU A 149 6.93 -0.25 -21.90
CA GLU A 149 8.14 -0.13 -22.70
C GLU A 149 9.30 -1.03 -22.25
N ALA A 150 9.35 -1.42 -20.96
CA ALA A 150 10.47 -2.18 -20.40
C ALA A 150 10.60 -3.60 -20.93
N GLY A 151 9.54 -4.16 -21.53
CA GLY A 151 9.58 -5.51 -22.08
C GLY A 151 9.61 -6.63 -21.03
N TYR A 152 9.21 -6.35 -19.80
CA TYR A 152 9.18 -7.36 -18.73
C TYR A 152 8.20 -8.50 -19.05
N PRO A 153 8.49 -9.74 -18.57
CA PRO A 153 7.59 -10.87 -18.71
C PRO A 153 6.21 -10.60 -18.13
N LYS A 154 5.15 -10.92 -18.88
CA LYS A 154 3.76 -10.82 -18.41
C LYS A 154 3.29 -12.16 -17.82
N ILE A 155 2.56 -12.10 -16.72
CA ILE A 155 1.84 -13.25 -16.14
C ILE A 155 0.40 -13.27 -16.67
N ASP A 156 -0.22 -12.11 -16.74
CA ASP A 156 -1.57 -11.88 -17.26
C ASP A 156 -1.66 -10.48 -17.90
N ASP A 157 -2.86 -10.06 -18.31
CA ASP A 157 -3.07 -8.78 -19.04
C ASP A 157 -2.72 -7.55 -18.17
N ASN A 158 -2.71 -7.69 -16.84
CA ASN A 158 -2.50 -6.60 -15.89
C ASN A 158 -1.20 -6.77 -15.08
N THR A 159 -0.48 -7.90 -15.23
CA THR A 159 0.65 -8.22 -14.34
C THR A 159 1.93 -8.52 -15.11
N ILE A 160 3.02 -7.85 -14.72
CA ILE A 160 4.39 -8.13 -15.17
C ILE A 160 5.25 -8.62 -14.00
N ILE A 161 6.40 -9.25 -14.31
CA ILE A 161 7.45 -9.55 -13.33
C ILE A 161 8.64 -8.65 -13.61
N LYS A 162 9.03 -7.81 -12.64
CA LYS A 162 10.28 -7.05 -12.73
C LYS A 162 11.47 -7.99 -12.57
N ILE A 163 12.44 -7.87 -13.47
CA ILE A 163 13.62 -8.76 -13.53
C ILE A 163 14.95 -8.02 -13.34
N ASP A 164 14.90 -6.70 -13.14
CA ASP A 164 16.09 -5.90 -12.88
C ASP A 164 16.66 -6.20 -11.49
N ASP A 165 17.97 -6.05 -11.35
CA ASP A 165 18.60 -6.13 -10.04
C ASP A 165 18.09 -5.02 -9.12
N GLY A 166 17.60 -5.43 -7.94
CA GLY A 166 17.06 -4.49 -6.97
C GLY A 166 16.10 -5.16 -5.98
N PRO A 167 15.47 -4.36 -5.14
CA PRO A 167 14.55 -4.86 -4.10
C PRO A 167 13.28 -5.51 -4.68
N GLU A 168 12.92 -5.22 -5.93
CA GLU A 168 11.71 -5.71 -6.61
C GLU A 168 11.98 -6.89 -7.56
N ASN A 169 13.21 -7.41 -7.63
CA ASN A 169 13.55 -8.50 -8.53
C ASN A 169 12.68 -9.74 -8.32
N GLY A 170 11.99 -10.17 -9.37
CA GLY A 170 11.11 -11.33 -9.38
C GLY A 170 9.81 -11.14 -8.62
N ILE A 171 9.43 -9.90 -8.25
CA ILE A 171 8.13 -9.59 -7.66
C ILE A 171 7.13 -9.32 -8.78
N PRO A 172 5.94 -10.00 -8.77
CA PRO A 172 4.84 -9.62 -9.66
C PRO A 172 4.36 -8.21 -9.34
N HIS A 173 4.05 -7.45 -10.40
CA HIS A 173 3.49 -6.11 -10.26
C HIS A 173 2.20 -6.01 -11.05
N PHE A 174 1.12 -5.76 -10.34
CA PHE A 174 -0.22 -5.53 -10.87
C PHE A 174 -0.40 -4.07 -11.28
N TYR A 175 -0.87 -3.85 -12.50
CA TYR A 175 -1.12 -2.53 -13.08
C TYR A 175 -2.58 -2.38 -13.48
N VAL A 176 -3.08 -1.16 -13.37
CA VAL A 176 -4.46 -0.82 -13.70
C VAL A 176 -4.52 0.34 -14.69
N ASP A 177 -5.56 0.37 -15.51
CA ASP A 177 -6.10 1.60 -16.05
C ASP A 177 -7.23 2.12 -15.12
N TYR A 178 -7.88 3.21 -15.53
CA TYR A 178 -8.95 3.81 -14.74
C TYR A 178 -10.13 2.84 -14.53
N ASN A 179 -10.53 2.09 -15.57
CA ASN A 179 -11.65 1.16 -15.49
C ASN A 179 -11.31 -0.06 -14.63
N ASP A 180 -10.08 -0.57 -14.72
CA ASP A 180 -9.61 -1.65 -13.86
C ASP A 180 -9.67 -1.25 -12.38
N ALA A 181 -9.24 -0.01 -12.06
CA ALA A 181 -9.28 0.51 -10.69
C ALA A 181 -10.71 0.63 -10.16
N LEU A 182 -11.67 1.11 -10.98
CA LEU A 182 -13.08 1.16 -10.60
C LEU A 182 -13.69 -0.23 -10.41
N ASN A 183 -13.36 -1.17 -11.29
CA ASN A 183 -13.83 -2.56 -11.19
C ASN A 183 -13.31 -3.24 -9.91
N LEU A 184 -12.03 -3.05 -9.60
CA LEU A 184 -11.40 -3.56 -8.39
C LEU A 184 -12.09 -3.04 -7.12
N LEU A 185 -12.52 -1.77 -7.13
CA LEU A 185 -13.12 -1.07 -6.00
C LEU A 185 -14.66 -0.97 -6.08
N ASN A 186 -15.34 -1.88 -6.77
CA ASN A 186 -16.79 -1.83 -7.02
C ASN A 186 -17.70 -1.85 -5.77
N SER A 187 -17.15 -2.18 -4.60
CA SER A 187 -17.84 -2.14 -3.30
C SER A 187 -17.62 -0.84 -2.53
N PHE A 188 -16.89 0.09 -3.12
CA PHE A 188 -16.56 1.37 -2.52
C PHE A 188 -17.19 2.53 -3.29
N GLU A 189 -17.56 3.56 -2.55
CA GLU A 189 -17.82 4.90 -3.09
C GLU A 189 -16.47 5.60 -3.28
N ILE A 190 -16.13 5.92 -4.51
CA ILE A 190 -14.90 6.65 -4.81
C ILE A 190 -15.09 8.12 -4.44
N ILE A 191 -14.26 8.62 -3.51
CA ILE A 191 -14.27 10.03 -3.09
C ILE A 191 -13.35 10.85 -4.00
N THR A 192 -12.12 10.36 -4.23
CA THR A 192 -11.19 10.98 -5.17
C THR A 192 -10.35 9.94 -5.88
N VAL A 193 -10.05 10.20 -7.15
CA VAL A 193 -9.00 9.51 -7.92
C VAL A 193 -8.08 10.56 -8.51
N ARG A 194 -6.78 10.42 -8.28
CA ARG A 194 -5.76 11.23 -8.94
C ARG A 194 -4.82 10.31 -9.70
N HIS A 195 -4.48 10.66 -10.93
CA HIS A 195 -3.45 9.97 -11.70
C HIS A 195 -2.18 10.80 -11.65
N ILE A 196 -1.19 10.34 -10.89
CA ILE A 196 0.04 11.05 -10.58
C ILE A 196 1.17 10.50 -11.42
N ASP A 197 1.94 11.37 -12.02
CA ASP A 197 3.17 11.04 -12.74
C ASP A 197 4.37 11.53 -11.90
N ASP A 198 5.02 10.58 -11.24
CA ASP A 198 6.25 10.84 -10.51
C ASP A 198 7.43 10.77 -11.49
N ILE A 199 7.99 11.91 -11.81
CA ILE A 199 9.14 12.02 -12.72
C ILE A 199 10.41 12.03 -11.89
N TYR A 200 11.19 10.97 -12.01
CA TYR A 200 12.51 10.89 -11.39
C TYR A 200 13.57 11.39 -12.36
N TYR A 201 14.23 12.50 -12.00
CA TYR A 201 15.36 13.02 -12.73
C TYR A 201 16.62 12.20 -12.37
N THR A 202 16.86 11.17 -13.16
CA THR A 202 18.13 10.44 -13.21
C THR A 202 18.75 10.71 -14.58
N ASP A 203 19.81 10.00 -14.95
CA ASP A 203 20.40 10.08 -16.30
C ASP A 203 19.43 9.69 -17.41
N LYS A 204 18.30 9.06 -17.04
CA LYS A 204 17.16 8.76 -17.91
C LYS A 204 15.89 9.27 -17.26
N LEU A 205 15.03 9.90 -18.05
CA LEU A 205 13.71 10.30 -17.59
C LEU A 205 12.84 9.05 -17.40
N ASN A 206 12.62 8.66 -16.16
CA ASN A 206 11.72 7.55 -15.81
C ASN A 206 10.39 8.10 -15.31
N HIS A 207 9.29 7.69 -15.98
CA HIS A 207 7.94 7.98 -15.56
C HIS A 207 7.41 6.82 -14.72
N SER A 208 7.05 7.09 -13.47
CA SER A 208 6.37 6.14 -12.60
C SER A 208 4.98 6.68 -12.27
N LYS A 209 3.96 6.16 -12.95
CA LYS A 209 2.60 6.65 -12.80
C LYS A 209 1.78 5.76 -11.90
N HIS A 210 1.01 6.41 -11.01
CA HIS A 210 0.14 5.73 -10.05
C HIS A 210 -1.24 6.37 -9.99
N TYR A 211 -2.26 5.56 -9.74
CA TYR A 211 -3.55 6.03 -9.26
C TYR A 211 -3.51 6.15 -7.75
N PHE A 212 -3.82 7.33 -7.24
CA PHE A 212 -3.97 7.64 -5.82
C PHE A 212 -5.48 7.72 -5.54
N ILE A 213 -6.01 6.77 -4.77
CA ILE A 213 -7.44 6.57 -4.63
C ILE A 213 -7.85 6.68 -3.17
N HIS A 214 -8.79 7.59 -2.92
CA HIS A 214 -9.51 7.70 -1.67
C HIS A 214 -10.93 7.21 -1.86
N ALA A 215 -11.36 6.25 -1.06
CA ALA A 215 -12.66 5.63 -1.21
C ALA A 215 -13.25 5.21 0.15
N LYS A 216 -14.57 5.07 0.19
CA LYS A 216 -15.35 4.71 1.38
C LYS A 216 -16.08 3.39 1.14
N LEU A 217 -16.00 2.47 2.07
CA LEU A 217 -16.70 1.19 1.98
C LEU A 217 -18.21 1.38 2.19
N ILE A 218 -19.02 1.05 1.17
CA ILE A 218 -20.48 1.19 1.21
C ILE A 218 -21.21 -0.14 1.30
N LYS A 219 -20.56 -1.24 0.97
CA LYS A 219 -21.14 -2.61 1.05
C LYS A 219 -20.05 -3.67 1.24
N LYS A 220 -20.39 -4.74 1.96
CA LYS A 220 -19.56 -5.93 2.18
C LYS A 220 -19.66 -6.94 1.02
#